data_862c86855916c03fc315c382f71b2b13
#
_entry.id   862c86855916c03fc315c382f71b2b13
#
_cell.length_a   1.000
_cell.length_b   1.000
_cell.length_c   1.000
_cell.angle_alpha   90.00
_cell.angle_beta   90.00
_cell.angle_gamma   90.00
#
_symmetry.space_group_name_H-M   'P 1'
#
loop_
_entity.id
_entity.type
_entity.pdbx_description
1 polymer ?
#
loop_
_entity_poly.entity_id
_entity_poly.type
_entity_poly.pdbx_seq_one_letter_code
_entity_poly.pdbx_strand_id
1 'polypeptide(L)'
;MNEPLNTILLPNGKNAVEWTTREKPSVNHWYLCKDSYTDYWKIAKDYHSPETKQTYYKIIEYYNGDILYCGHTLAQIREIMRDNTYRMVI
;
A
#
# COMPACT_ATOMS: atom_id res chain seq x y z
N MET A 1 -3.20 26.04 7.04
CA MET A 1 -4.32 25.74 6.13
C MET A 1 -4.20 24.28 5.67
N ASN A 2 -5.23 23.52 5.86
CA ASN A 2 -5.21 22.12 5.45
C ASN A 2 -5.50 22.01 3.96
N GLU A 3 -4.64 21.29 3.25
CA GLU A 3 -4.96 20.92 1.88
C GLU A 3 -6.14 19.95 1.89
N PRO A 4 -7.13 20.13 1.01
CA PRO A 4 -8.20 19.16 0.88
C PRO A 4 -7.62 17.83 0.42
N LEU A 5 -7.91 16.76 1.16
CA LEU A 5 -7.55 15.42 0.74
C LEU A 5 -8.41 15.04 -0.46
N ASN A 6 -7.79 14.46 -1.48
CA ASN A 6 -8.51 13.94 -2.62
C ASN A 6 -9.34 12.73 -2.18
N THR A 7 -10.63 12.93 -2.10
CA THR A 7 -11.58 11.85 -1.76
C THR A 7 -12.24 11.39 -3.04
N ILE A 8 -12.23 10.10 -3.26
CA ILE A 8 -12.76 9.46 -4.46
C ILE A 8 -13.95 8.62 -4.07
N LEU A 9 -15.09 8.84 -4.73
CA LEU A 9 -16.27 8.01 -4.57
C LEU A 9 -16.10 6.74 -5.41
N LEU A 10 -16.15 5.60 -4.74
CA LEU A 10 -16.03 4.30 -5.38
C LEU A 10 -17.40 3.83 -5.92
N PRO A 11 -17.41 2.90 -6.90
CA PRO A 11 -18.66 2.36 -7.43
C PRO A 11 -19.57 1.72 -6.39
N ASN A 12 -19.00 1.23 -5.28
CA ASN A 12 -19.78 0.63 -4.18
C ASN A 12 -20.37 1.66 -3.19
N GLY A 13 -20.23 2.96 -3.49
CA GLY A 13 -20.71 4.03 -2.62
C GLY A 13 -19.79 4.42 -1.48
N LYS A 14 -18.66 3.75 -1.32
CA LYS A 14 -17.66 4.06 -0.30
C LYS A 14 -16.68 5.12 -0.81
N ASN A 15 -16.02 5.80 0.11
CA ASN A 15 -14.99 6.77 -0.22
C ASN A 15 -13.61 6.19 0.00
N ALA A 16 -12.68 6.57 -0.88
CA ALA A 16 -11.26 6.30 -0.74
C ALA A 16 -10.51 7.62 -0.75
N VAL A 17 -9.39 7.68 -0.04
CA VAL A 17 -8.59 8.90 0.06
C VAL A 17 -7.17 8.59 -0.38
N GLU A 18 -6.58 9.50 -1.17
CA GLU A 18 -5.18 9.36 -1.55
C GLU A 18 -4.26 9.54 -0.34
N TRP A 19 -3.16 8.81 -0.34
CA TRP A 19 -2.11 8.95 0.66
C TRP A 19 -1.39 10.29 0.49
N THR A 20 -1.11 10.94 1.61
CA THR A 20 -0.13 12.02 1.64
C THR A 20 1.28 11.43 1.75
N THR A 21 2.29 12.23 1.41
CA THR A 21 3.69 11.79 1.52
C THR A 21 4.13 11.55 2.96
N ARG A 22 3.39 12.07 3.94
CA ARG A 22 3.69 11.93 5.37
C ARG A 22 3.06 10.69 5.98
N GLU A 23 2.03 10.15 5.37
CA GLU A 23 1.35 8.96 5.88
C GLU A 23 2.17 7.72 5.58
N LYS A 24 2.11 6.76 6.51
CA LYS A 24 2.88 5.53 6.41
C LYS A 24 1.92 4.35 6.33
N PRO A 25 1.69 3.79 5.14
CA PRO A 25 0.90 2.56 5.02
C PRO A 25 1.43 1.47 5.96
N SER A 26 0.52 0.85 6.69
CA SER A 26 0.88 -0.19 7.67
C SER A 26 1.17 -1.52 6.99
N VAL A 27 2.12 -2.25 7.56
CA VAL A 27 2.41 -3.63 7.15
C VAL A 27 1.24 -4.55 7.54
N ASN A 28 0.94 -5.52 6.69
CA ASN A 28 -0.10 -6.54 6.91
C ASN A 28 -1.54 -5.99 6.91
N HIS A 29 -1.77 -4.89 6.22
CA HIS A 29 -3.10 -4.36 5.99
C HIS A 29 -3.39 -4.28 4.49
N TRP A 30 -4.62 -4.61 4.11
CA TRP A 30 -5.05 -4.55 2.73
C TRP A 30 -5.50 -3.13 2.37
N TYR A 31 -5.00 -2.62 1.25
CA TYR A 31 -5.36 -1.29 0.74
C TYR A 31 -5.84 -1.41 -0.70
N LEU A 32 -6.85 -0.64 -1.06
CA LEU A 32 -7.49 -0.68 -2.37
C LEU A 32 -6.57 -0.13 -3.45
N CYS A 33 -6.42 -0.85 -4.55
CA CYS A 33 -5.63 -0.40 -5.70
C CYS A 33 -6.30 0.73 -6.45
N LYS A 34 -5.49 1.69 -6.92
CA LYS A 34 -5.99 2.80 -7.76
C LYS A 34 -6.46 2.33 -9.14
N ASP A 35 -5.78 1.36 -9.71
CA ASP A 35 -6.08 0.88 -11.06
C ASP A 35 -7.26 -0.07 -11.11
N SER A 36 -7.64 -0.66 -9.99
CA SER A 36 -8.73 -1.60 -9.92
C SER A 36 -9.48 -1.43 -8.62
N TYR A 37 -10.73 -1.08 -8.69
CA TYR A 37 -11.58 -0.92 -7.50
C TYR A 37 -12.01 -2.25 -6.87
N THR A 38 -11.49 -3.36 -7.37
CA THR A 38 -11.78 -4.69 -6.85
C THR A 38 -10.54 -5.41 -6.33
N ASP A 39 -9.37 -4.83 -6.48
CA ASP A 39 -8.11 -5.44 -6.07
C ASP A 39 -7.51 -4.71 -4.87
N TYR A 40 -6.75 -5.47 -4.06
CA TYR A 40 -6.15 -4.96 -2.84
C TYR A 40 -4.70 -5.40 -2.76
N TRP A 41 -3.86 -4.55 -2.22
CA TRP A 41 -2.45 -4.82 -1.98
C TRP A 41 -2.12 -4.75 -0.51
N LYS A 42 -1.16 -5.56 -0.09
CA LYS A 42 -0.68 -5.62 1.29
C LYS A 42 0.84 -5.62 1.30
N ILE A 43 1.44 -4.85 2.21
CA ILE A 43 2.86 -4.96 2.50
C ILE A 43 3.08 -6.15 3.42
N ALA A 44 4.01 -7.03 3.06
CA ALA A 44 4.41 -8.15 3.90
C ALA A 44 5.91 -8.25 3.98
N LYS A 45 6.40 -8.85 5.06
CA LYS A 45 7.82 -9.14 5.20
C LYS A 45 8.24 -10.15 4.13
N ASP A 46 9.32 -9.84 3.41
CA ASP A 46 9.90 -10.74 2.43
C ASP A 46 10.97 -11.61 3.08
N TYR A 47 12.07 -10.97 3.50
CA TYR A 47 13.13 -11.68 4.21
C TYR A 47 13.95 -10.72 5.08
N HIS A 48 14.69 -11.29 6.00
CA HIS A 48 15.67 -10.57 6.81
C HIS A 48 17.07 -10.98 6.39
N SER A 49 17.88 -10.02 5.96
CA SER A 49 19.26 -10.29 5.55
C SER A 49 20.18 -10.36 6.77
N PRO A 50 20.85 -11.48 7.03
CA PRO A 50 21.80 -11.55 8.14
C PRO A 50 23.07 -10.73 7.87
N GLU A 51 23.38 -10.48 6.60
CA GLU A 51 24.56 -9.71 6.21
C GLU A 51 24.39 -8.22 6.45
N THR A 52 23.27 -7.66 5.99
CA THR A 52 22.95 -6.23 6.17
C THR A 52 22.20 -5.96 7.47
N LYS A 53 21.68 -7.00 8.11
CA LYS A 53 20.82 -6.92 9.29
C LYS A 53 19.57 -6.09 9.04
N GLN A 54 19.12 -6.06 7.80
CA GLN A 54 17.96 -5.30 7.37
C GLN A 54 16.84 -6.25 6.93
N THR A 55 15.60 -5.86 7.26
CA THR A 55 14.41 -6.56 6.76
C THR A 55 13.96 -5.94 5.47
N TYR A 56 13.63 -6.78 4.51
CA TYR A 56 13.11 -6.38 3.21
C TYR A 56 11.65 -6.81 3.09
N TYR A 57 10.92 -6.09 2.27
CA TYR A 57 9.47 -6.20 2.18
C TYR A 57 9.04 -6.44 0.74
N LYS A 58 7.81 -6.90 0.60
CA LYS A 58 7.17 -7.17 -0.69
C LYS A 58 5.71 -6.71 -0.61
N ILE A 59 5.06 -6.66 -1.77
CA ILE A 59 3.64 -6.43 -1.87
C ILE A 59 2.98 -7.72 -2.33
N ILE A 60 1.88 -8.09 -1.68
CA ILE A 60 1.05 -9.24 -2.04
C ILE A 60 -0.28 -8.72 -2.57
N GLU A 61 -0.69 -9.23 -3.72
CA GLU A 61 -1.97 -8.96 -4.34
C GLU A 61 -3.02 -9.93 -3.80
N TYR A 62 -4.24 -9.44 -3.54
CA TYR A 62 -5.26 -10.17 -2.78
C TYR A 62 -5.82 -11.39 -3.53
N TYR A 63 -6.25 -11.21 -4.77
CA TYR A 63 -7.02 -12.26 -5.44
C TYR A 63 -6.18 -13.45 -5.88
N ASN A 64 -4.99 -13.19 -6.44
CA ASN A 64 -4.13 -14.24 -6.98
C ASN A 64 -2.99 -14.61 -6.03
N GLY A 65 -2.78 -13.83 -4.99
CA GLY A 65 -1.63 -14.00 -4.12
C GLY A 65 -0.30 -13.69 -4.78
N ASP A 66 -0.31 -12.97 -5.89
CA ASP A 66 0.90 -12.62 -6.61
C ASP A 66 1.82 -11.76 -5.75
N ILE A 67 3.12 -12.04 -5.85
CA ILE A 67 4.13 -11.25 -5.15
C ILE A 67 4.64 -10.19 -6.10
N LEU A 68 4.48 -8.93 -5.68
CA LEU A 68 4.90 -7.76 -6.43
C LEU A 68 5.97 -7.02 -5.64
N TYR A 69 6.91 -6.39 -6.36
CA TYR A 69 7.90 -5.50 -5.75
C TYR A 69 8.65 -6.13 -4.56
N CYS A 70 9.15 -7.34 -4.70
CA CYS A 70 9.90 -8.00 -3.63
C CYS A 70 11.31 -7.39 -3.44
N GLY A 71 11.87 -7.56 -2.24
CA GLY A 71 13.24 -7.14 -1.96
C GLY A 71 13.45 -5.64 -1.76
N HIS A 72 12.42 -4.91 -1.36
CA HIS A 72 12.51 -3.47 -1.11
C HIS A 72 12.62 -3.16 0.38
N THR A 73 13.25 -2.02 0.71
CA THR A 73 13.21 -1.47 2.07
C THR A 73 11.78 -1.03 2.40
N LEU A 74 11.49 -0.90 3.69
CA LEU A 74 10.16 -0.46 4.12
C LEU A 74 9.81 0.94 3.58
N ALA A 75 10.80 1.85 3.54
CA ALA A 75 10.58 3.19 3.00
C ALA A 75 10.22 3.14 1.51
N GLN A 76 10.94 2.33 0.73
CA GLN A 76 10.67 2.16 -0.69
C GLN A 76 9.29 1.53 -0.93
N ILE A 77 8.97 0.49 -0.19
CA ILE A 77 7.69 -0.21 -0.39
C ILE A 77 6.50 0.67 0.02
N ARG A 78 6.65 1.50 1.04
CA ARG A 78 5.61 2.45 1.44
C ARG A 78 5.36 3.50 0.39
N GLU A 79 6.40 3.97 -0.28
CA GLU A 79 6.26 4.90 -1.41
C GLU A 79 5.49 4.25 -2.55
N ILE A 80 5.82 3.01 -2.91
CA ILE A 80 5.08 2.26 -3.93
C ILE A 80 3.61 2.10 -3.54
N MET A 81 3.33 1.79 -2.28
CA MET A 81 1.96 1.67 -1.79
C MET A 81 1.21 3.00 -1.88
N ARG A 82 1.83 4.11 -1.48
CA ARG A 82 1.18 5.43 -1.58
C ARG A 82 0.84 5.80 -3.02
N ASP A 83 1.71 5.45 -3.96
CA ASP A 83 1.51 5.78 -5.37
C ASP A 83 0.43 4.94 -6.04
N ASN A 84 0.17 3.73 -5.55
CA ASN A 84 -0.66 2.75 -6.23
C ASN A 84 -1.92 2.34 -5.47
N THR A 85 -2.13 2.82 -4.27
CA THR A 85 -3.30 2.46 -3.46
C THR A 85 -3.93 3.69 -2.82
N TYR A 86 -5.10 3.46 -2.22
CA TYR A 86 -5.80 4.45 -1.43
C TYR A 86 -5.74 4.11 0.06
N ARG A 87 -5.71 5.16 0.88
CA ARG A 87 -5.94 5.03 2.29
C ARG A 87 -7.42 4.72 2.52
N MET A 88 -7.68 3.71 3.34
CA MET A 88 -9.07 3.35 3.66
C MET A 88 -9.69 4.42 4.53
N VAL A 89 -10.87 4.87 4.15
CA VAL A 89 -11.73 5.73 4.96
C VAL A 89 -12.84 4.86 5.52
N ILE A 90 -12.91 4.83 6.81
CA ILE A 90 -13.99 4.11 7.50
C ILE A 90 -15.19 5.01 7.60
#